data_0fada04ba3c166223b59d60252f3ffd4
#
_entry.id   0fada04ba3c166223b59d60252f3ffd4
#
_cell.length_a   1.000
_cell.length_b   1.000
_cell.length_c   1.000
_cell.angle_alpha   90.00
_cell.angle_beta   90.00
_cell.angle_gamma   90.00
#
_symmetry.space_group_name_H-M   'P 1'
#
loop_
_entity.id
_entity.type
_entity.pdbx_description
1 polymer ?
#
loop_
_entity_poly.entity_id
_entity_poly.type
_entity_poly.pdbx_seq_one_letter_code
_entity_poly.pdbx_strand_id
1 'polypeptide(L)'
;VWGCLGMKPPGRAAAGAQYVRVRADRVAFAPSAVPLTEAAALPLAGLTAVQALRPLKVRPGDRVLVVGGNGGVGSTVVQVARIMGADVDAVVGVRGGVAAGAGAQQVFDYHDLEPSDIPDRYDVVVDTAGTDASAYRGLLRPGGRMVAIAPGAFWDILKSVLSPGPVIRMVSGKSSAEDLAWLATKVNIGELKPLLAATYPLDRIAEAHRDAENLSAAGKRVVLAQ
;
A
#
# COMPACT_ATOMS: atom_id res chain seq x y z
N VAL A 1 -18.93 3.45 10.73
CA VAL A 1 -18.35 3.78 9.39
C VAL A 1 -16.86 3.89 9.47
N TRP A 2 -16.19 3.76 8.34
CA TRP A 2 -14.76 3.97 8.18
C TRP A 2 -14.48 4.78 6.92
N GLY A 3 -13.27 5.35 6.80
CA GLY A 3 -12.93 6.14 5.62
C GLY A 3 -11.54 6.74 5.69
N CYS A 4 -11.24 7.56 4.69
CA CYS A 4 -9.99 8.30 4.61
C CYS A 4 -10.30 9.76 4.28
N LEU A 5 -9.71 10.70 5.02
CA LEU A 5 -9.89 12.13 4.75
C LEU A 5 -9.16 12.60 3.49
N GLY A 6 -8.27 11.76 2.96
CA GLY A 6 -7.38 12.09 1.86
C GLY A 6 -6.21 12.99 2.32
N MET A 7 -5.24 13.16 1.42
CA MET A 7 -4.15 14.10 1.66
C MET A 7 -4.66 15.52 1.49
N LYS A 8 -4.51 16.32 2.53
CA LYS A 8 -4.83 17.75 2.53
C LYS A 8 -3.56 18.53 2.92
N PRO A 9 -3.48 19.81 2.52
CA PRO A 9 -2.38 20.66 2.96
C PRO A 9 -2.24 20.67 4.48
N PRO A 10 -1.04 20.81 5.04
CA PRO A 10 -0.81 20.91 6.47
C PRO A 10 -1.75 21.94 7.12
N GLY A 11 -2.28 21.61 8.28
CA GLY A 11 -3.19 22.48 9.05
C GLY A 11 -4.69 22.43 8.67
N ARG A 12 -5.09 21.64 7.67
CA ARG A 12 -6.51 21.59 7.23
C ARG A 12 -7.24 20.26 7.42
N ALA A 13 -6.59 19.22 7.91
CA ALA A 13 -7.25 17.97 8.26
C ALA A 13 -6.52 17.28 9.39
N ALA A 14 -7.25 16.93 10.41
CA ALA A 14 -6.77 16.07 11.47
C ALA A 14 -7.81 14.96 11.68
N ALA A 15 -7.37 13.71 11.60
CA ALA A 15 -8.14 12.56 12.05
C ALA A 15 -7.89 12.25 13.54
N GLY A 16 -6.84 12.84 14.14
CA GLY A 16 -6.53 12.72 15.55
C GLY A 16 -7.44 13.63 16.41
N ALA A 17 -8.72 13.35 16.43
CA ALA A 17 -9.73 14.08 17.18
C ALA A 17 -10.90 13.16 17.54
N GLN A 18 -11.63 13.49 18.61
CA GLN A 18 -12.83 12.75 19.01
C GLN A 18 -13.94 12.81 17.96
N TYR A 19 -14.03 13.94 17.24
CA TYR A 19 -15.04 14.16 16.20
C TYR A 19 -14.39 14.65 14.92
N VAL A 20 -14.80 14.07 13.81
CA VAL A 20 -14.29 14.43 12.47
C VAL A 20 -15.47 14.69 11.54
N ARG A 21 -15.46 15.83 10.86
CA ARG A 21 -16.43 16.13 9.81
C ARG A 21 -15.91 15.59 8.47
N VAL A 22 -16.67 14.69 7.88
CA VAL A 22 -16.34 14.05 6.59
C VAL A 22 -17.57 14.04 5.68
N ARG A 23 -17.36 14.09 4.37
CA ARG A 23 -18.44 13.94 3.39
C ARG A 23 -18.91 12.48 3.35
N ALA A 24 -20.21 12.26 3.15
CA ALA A 24 -20.80 10.93 3.11
C ALA A 24 -20.24 10.05 1.95
N ASP A 25 -19.88 10.67 0.82
CA ASP A 25 -19.27 9.98 -0.33
C ASP A 25 -17.81 9.51 -0.10
N ARG A 26 -17.22 9.80 1.06
CA ARG A 26 -15.87 9.42 1.47
C ARG A 26 -15.81 8.40 2.58
N VAL A 27 -16.94 7.85 2.98
CA VAL A 27 -17.05 6.83 4.02
C VAL A 27 -17.93 5.68 3.53
N ALA A 28 -17.74 4.53 4.13
CA ALA A 28 -18.59 3.36 3.96
C ALA A 28 -18.85 2.70 5.33
N PHE A 29 -19.69 1.68 5.39
CA PHE A 29 -19.78 0.85 6.57
C PHE A 29 -18.46 0.11 6.78
N ALA A 30 -17.96 0.13 8.01
CA ALA A 30 -16.77 -0.61 8.40
C ALA A 30 -17.03 -2.13 8.29
N PRO A 31 -16.00 -2.94 8.05
CA PRO A 31 -16.14 -4.38 8.13
C PRO A 31 -16.61 -4.81 9.52
N SER A 32 -17.43 -5.84 9.59
CA SER A 32 -17.98 -6.37 10.85
C SER A 32 -17.19 -7.57 11.38
N ALA A 33 -16.35 -8.19 10.55
CA ALA A 33 -15.59 -9.38 10.91
C ALA A 33 -14.33 -9.09 11.75
N VAL A 34 -13.94 -7.83 11.89
CA VAL A 34 -12.78 -7.40 12.69
C VAL A 34 -13.15 -6.22 13.59
N PRO A 35 -12.44 -6.02 14.72
CA PRO A 35 -12.61 -4.84 15.56
C PRO A 35 -12.35 -3.54 14.77
N LEU A 36 -13.05 -2.46 15.12
CA LEU A 36 -12.86 -1.14 14.49
C LEU A 36 -11.42 -0.63 14.61
N THR A 37 -10.73 -0.97 15.67
CA THR A 37 -9.31 -0.65 15.90
C THR A 37 -8.41 -1.28 14.84
N GLU A 38 -8.69 -2.51 14.44
CA GLU A 38 -7.97 -3.17 13.35
C GLU A 38 -8.42 -2.63 11.99
N ALA A 39 -9.73 -2.47 11.80
CA ALA A 39 -10.28 -1.92 10.56
C ALA A 39 -9.68 -0.54 10.24
N ALA A 40 -9.42 0.30 11.24
CA ALA A 40 -8.84 1.64 11.07
C ALA A 40 -7.45 1.65 10.42
N ALA A 41 -6.70 0.54 10.48
CA ALA A 41 -5.41 0.39 9.83
C ALA A 41 -5.48 0.33 8.29
N LEU A 42 -6.66 0.04 7.72
CA LEU A 42 -6.78 -0.33 6.32
C LEU A 42 -7.22 0.78 5.35
N PRO A 43 -8.05 1.79 5.70
CA PRO A 43 -8.67 2.68 4.70
C PRO A 43 -7.67 3.34 3.76
N LEU A 44 -6.62 3.97 4.29
CA LEU A 44 -5.60 4.61 3.44
C LEU A 44 -4.82 3.57 2.61
N ALA A 45 -4.35 2.51 3.24
CA ALA A 45 -3.54 1.49 2.58
C ALA A 45 -4.36 0.73 1.51
N GLY A 46 -5.59 0.37 1.84
CA GLY A 46 -6.51 -0.33 0.93
C GLY A 46 -6.92 0.51 -0.26
N LEU A 47 -7.33 1.76 -0.04
CA LEU A 47 -7.64 2.69 -1.13
C LEU A 47 -6.43 2.88 -2.05
N THR A 48 -5.23 3.05 -1.48
CA THR A 48 -4.00 3.20 -2.25
C THR A 48 -3.72 1.94 -3.08
N ALA A 49 -3.86 0.75 -2.50
CA ALA A 49 -3.64 -0.51 -3.19
C ALA A 49 -4.62 -0.71 -4.36
N VAL A 50 -5.92 -0.52 -4.13
CA VAL A 50 -6.95 -0.67 -5.17
C VAL A 50 -6.72 0.33 -6.30
N GLN A 51 -6.45 1.60 -5.96
CA GLN A 51 -6.26 2.66 -6.94
C GLN A 51 -4.91 2.60 -7.66
N ALA A 52 -3.92 1.90 -7.10
CA ALA A 52 -2.67 1.58 -7.78
C ALA A 52 -2.85 0.46 -8.82
N LEU A 53 -3.53 -0.63 -8.44
CA LEU A 53 -3.62 -1.85 -9.24
C LEU A 53 -4.70 -1.78 -10.34
N ARG A 54 -5.86 -1.16 -10.07
CA ARG A 54 -6.97 -1.07 -11.02
C ARG A 54 -6.60 -0.39 -12.36
N PRO A 55 -5.93 0.77 -12.38
CA PRO A 55 -5.49 1.41 -13.64
C PRO A 55 -4.43 0.61 -14.40
N LEU A 56 -3.71 -0.25 -13.71
CA LEU A 56 -2.74 -1.17 -14.31
C LEU A 56 -3.41 -2.40 -14.93
N LYS A 57 -4.73 -2.56 -14.73
CA LYS A 57 -5.52 -3.67 -15.30
C LYS A 57 -4.88 -5.03 -14.99
N VAL A 58 -4.52 -5.23 -13.71
CA VAL A 58 -4.00 -6.52 -13.24
C VAL A 58 -5.00 -7.62 -13.55
N ARG A 59 -4.51 -8.74 -14.07
CA ARG A 59 -5.31 -9.89 -14.52
C ARG A 59 -4.91 -11.14 -13.76
N PRO A 60 -5.79 -12.14 -13.67
CA PRO A 60 -5.39 -13.44 -13.17
C PRO A 60 -4.20 -14.00 -13.96
N GLY A 61 -3.18 -14.48 -13.22
CA GLY A 61 -1.93 -14.98 -13.77
C GLY A 61 -0.87 -13.91 -14.14
N ASP A 62 -1.18 -12.59 -14.01
CA ASP A 62 -0.13 -11.57 -14.10
C ASP A 62 0.89 -11.77 -12.97
N ARG A 63 2.18 -11.65 -13.28
CA ARG A 63 3.25 -11.60 -12.28
C ARG A 63 3.44 -10.17 -11.79
N VAL A 64 3.29 -9.95 -10.49
CA VAL A 64 3.35 -8.64 -9.85
C VAL A 64 4.53 -8.60 -8.86
N LEU A 65 5.42 -7.62 -9.01
CA LEU A 65 6.44 -7.32 -8.02
C LEU A 65 6.01 -6.13 -7.17
N VAL A 66 6.03 -6.30 -5.84
CA VAL A 66 5.74 -5.22 -4.89
C VAL A 66 7.02 -4.82 -4.16
N VAL A 67 7.53 -3.63 -4.43
CA VAL A 67 8.69 -3.06 -3.74
C VAL A 67 8.22 -2.38 -2.45
N GLY A 68 8.82 -2.74 -1.32
CA GLY A 68 8.39 -2.30 0.01
C GLY A 68 7.26 -3.16 0.60
N GLY A 69 7.22 -4.46 0.28
CA GLY A 69 6.16 -5.40 0.65
C GLY A 69 5.87 -5.55 2.14
N ASN A 70 6.82 -5.22 3.03
CA ASN A 70 6.62 -5.24 4.49
C ASN A 70 5.94 -3.99 5.04
N GLY A 71 5.86 -2.91 4.26
CA GLY A 71 5.20 -1.68 4.67
C GLY A 71 3.67 -1.82 4.75
N GLY A 72 3.02 -0.93 5.50
CA GLY A 72 1.56 -0.97 5.66
C GLY A 72 0.77 -0.76 4.35
N VAL A 73 1.36 -0.12 3.32
CA VAL A 73 0.77 -0.03 1.98
C VAL A 73 1.19 -1.26 1.16
N GLY A 74 2.49 -1.60 1.15
CA GLY A 74 3.02 -2.69 0.35
C GLY A 74 2.37 -4.04 0.67
N SER A 75 2.24 -4.39 1.94
CA SER A 75 1.56 -5.63 2.36
C SER A 75 0.09 -5.68 1.95
N THR A 76 -0.58 -4.52 1.91
CA THR A 76 -1.95 -4.42 1.42
C THR A 76 -2.00 -4.58 -0.11
N VAL A 77 -1.01 -4.01 -0.84
CA VAL A 77 -0.88 -4.21 -2.30
C VAL A 77 -0.68 -5.69 -2.62
N VAL A 78 0.18 -6.41 -1.86
CA VAL A 78 0.37 -7.86 -2.03
C VAL A 78 -0.97 -8.59 -1.92
N GLN A 79 -1.73 -8.34 -0.85
CA GLN A 79 -3.03 -8.99 -0.65
C GLN A 79 -4.03 -8.65 -1.76
N VAL A 80 -4.18 -7.37 -2.12
CA VAL A 80 -5.14 -6.94 -3.15
C VAL A 80 -4.77 -7.50 -4.52
N ALA A 81 -3.50 -7.53 -4.90
CA ALA A 81 -3.05 -8.14 -6.16
C ALA A 81 -3.38 -9.64 -6.20
N ARG A 82 -3.19 -10.35 -5.10
CA ARG A 82 -3.60 -11.76 -4.99
C ARG A 82 -5.11 -11.96 -5.09
N ILE A 83 -5.90 -11.10 -4.46
CA ILE A 83 -7.38 -11.11 -4.60
C ILE A 83 -7.79 -10.90 -6.07
N MET A 84 -7.00 -10.14 -6.84
CA MET A 84 -7.20 -9.97 -8.29
C MET A 84 -6.72 -11.17 -9.12
N GLY A 85 -6.15 -12.20 -8.49
CA GLY A 85 -5.69 -13.43 -9.12
C GLY A 85 -4.24 -13.40 -9.62
N ALA A 86 -3.45 -12.41 -9.24
CA ALA A 86 -2.05 -12.30 -9.63
C ALA A 86 -1.14 -13.22 -8.81
N ASP A 87 0.00 -13.62 -9.41
CA ASP A 87 1.14 -14.18 -8.72
C ASP A 87 2.04 -13.05 -8.22
N VAL A 88 2.28 -12.99 -6.91
CA VAL A 88 2.90 -11.81 -6.30
C VAL A 88 4.21 -12.17 -5.63
N ASP A 89 5.27 -11.47 -6.02
CA ASP A 89 6.56 -11.45 -5.35
C ASP A 89 6.78 -10.10 -4.66
N ALA A 90 7.64 -10.05 -3.65
CA ALA A 90 7.88 -8.82 -2.90
C ALA A 90 9.37 -8.56 -2.67
N VAL A 91 9.77 -7.29 -2.75
CA VAL A 91 11.06 -6.81 -2.27
C VAL A 91 10.86 -6.15 -0.92
N VAL A 92 11.68 -6.52 0.06
CA VAL A 92 11.55 -6.08 1.46
C VAL A 92 12.93 -5.80 2.05
N GLY A 93 12.99 -5.12 3.20
CA GLY A 93 14.18 -5.11 4.06
C GLY A 93 14.13 -6.24 5.10
N VAL A 94 15.13 -6.33 5.93
CA VAL A 94 15.49 -7.40 6.88
C VAL A 94 14.35 -8.00 7.76
N ARG A 95 13.13 -7.52 7.68
CA ARG A 95 11.99 -8.01 8.46
C ARG A 95 10.95 -8.74 7.61
N GLY A 96 11.39 -9.79 6.91
CA GLY A 96 10.72 -10.47 5.81
C GLY A 96 9.42 -11.21 6.06
N GLY A 97 8.91 -11.35 7.28
CA GLY A 97 7.74 -12.20 7.55
C GLY A 97 6.40 -11.65 7.06
N VAL A 98 6.26 -10.33 6.92
CA VAL A 98 4.96 -9.68 6.64
C VAL A 98 4.52 -9.88 5.19
N ALA A 99 5.40 -9.68 4.23
CA ALA A 99 5.07 -9.87 2.82
C ALA A 99 4.70 -11.33 2.52
N ALA A 100 5.44 -12.29 3.09
CA ALA A 100 5.11 -13.72 3.00
C ALA A 100 3.75 -14.03 3.64
N GLY A 101 3.48 -13.49 4.85
CA GLY A 101 2.19 -13.61 5.53
C GLY A 101 1.04 -12.95 4.77
N ALA A 102 1.31 -11.91 3.99
CA ALA A 102 0.37 -11.27 3.06
C ALA A 102 0.15 -12.09 1.77
N GLY A 103 0.96 -13.12 1.55
CA GLY A 103 0.81 -14.06 0.45
C GLY A 103 1.78 -13.84 -0.71
N ALA A 104 2.88 -13.12 -0.54
CA ALA A 104 3.95 -13.11 -1.53
C ALA A 104 4.55 -14.52 -1.69
N GLN A 105 4.76 -14.95 -2.94
CA GLN A 105 5.31 -16.28 -3.26
C GLN A 105 6.83 -16.30 -3.05
N GLN A 106 7.52 -15.26 -3.52
CA GLN A 106 8.94 -15.03 -3.28
C GLN A 106 9.14 -13.69 -2.57
N VAL A 107 10.13 -13.67 -1.68
CA VAL A 107 10.48 -12.46 -0.93
C VAL A 107 11.98 -12.23 -1.09
N PHE A 108 12.34 -11.10 -1.67
CA PHE A 108 13.70 -10.68 -1.91
C PHE A 108 14.10 -9.61 -0.89
N ASP A 109 15.24 -9.78 -0.25
CA ASP A 109 15.78 -8.75 0.64
C ASP A 109 16.68 -7.80 -0.17
N TYR A 110 16.38 -6.49 -0.17
CA TYR A 110 17.16 -5.50 -0.92
C TYR A 110 18.55 -5.24 -0.33
N HIS A 111 18.84 -5.78 0.85
CA HIS A 111 20.20 -5.72 1.41
C HIS A 111 21.11 -6.81 0.84
N ASP A 112 20.53 -7.90 0.36
CA ASP A 112 21.27 -9.06 -0.14
C ASP A 112 21.31 -9.13 -1.68
N LEU A 113 20.38 -8.42 -2.35
CA LEU A 113 20.18 -8.53 -3.81
C LEU A 113 19.97 -7.15 -4.44
N GLU A 114 20.71 -6.88 -5.50
CA GLU A 114 20.42 -5.76 -6.39
C GLU A 114 19.17 -6.08 -7.25
N PRO A 115 18.40 -5.06 -7.70
CA PRO A 115 17.27 -5.31 -8.57
C PRO A 115 17.58 -6.16 -9.81
N SER A 116 18.79 -6.01 -10.38
CA SER A 116 19.26 -6.79 -11.54
C SER A 116 19.41 -8.28 -11.26
N ASP A 117 19.58 -8.67 -10.00
CA ASP A 117 19.79 -10.06 -9.59
C ASP A 117 18.47 -10.82 -9.44
N ILE A 118 17.34 -10.11 -9.46
CA ILE A 118 16.02 -10.74 -9.46
C ILE A 118 15.81 -11.45 -10.80
N PRO A 119 15.71 -12.79 -10.81
CA PRO A 119 15.79 -13.58 -12.05
C PRO A 119 14.55 -13.45 -12.93
N ASP A 120 13.47 -13.02 -12.36
CA ASP A 120 12.17 -13.02 -13.01
C ASP A 120 11.87 -11.72 -13.76
N ARG A 121 10.86 -11.78 -14.63
CA ARG A 121 10.31 -10.63 -15.32
C ARG A 121 8.83 -10.51 -14.98
N TYR A 122 8.37 -9.28 -14.80
CA TYR A 122 7.04 -8.96 -14.26
C TYR A 122 6.15 -8.26 -15.28
N ASP A 123 4.86 -8.53 -15.19
CA ASP A 123 3.82 -7.83 -15.95
C ASP A 123 3.51 -6.49 -15.30
N VAL A 124 3.65 -6.43 -13.96
CA VAL A 124 3.37 -5.24 -13.16
C VAL A 124 4.41 -5.07 -12.07
N VAL A 125 4.89 -3.83 -11.89
CA VAL A 125 5.69 -3.43 -10.73
C VAL A 125 4.95 -2.34 -9.97
N VAL A 126 4.83 -2.52 -8.65
CA VAL A 126 4.26 -1.52 -7.72
C VAL A 126 5.33 -1.11 -6.72
N ASP A 127 5.85 0.11 -6.88
CA ASP A 127 6.84 0.66 -5.96
C ASP A 127 6.14 1.46 -4.85
N THR A 128 6.25 0.96 -3.62
CA THR A 128 5.74 1.62 -2.41
C THR A 128 6.85 2.22 -1.55
N ALA A 129 8.11 1.93 -1.88
CA ALA A 129 9.29 2.41 -1.14
C ALA A 129 9.83 3.73 -1.69
N GLY A 130 9.83 3.90 -3.02
CA GLY A 130 10.31 5.12 -3.68
C GLY A 130 11.83 5.28 -3.67
N THR A 131 12.57 4.17 -3.61
CA THR A 131 14.03 4.21 -3.50
C THR A 131 14.74 4.13 -4.84
N ASP A 132 14.43 3.23 -5.71
CA ASP A 132 15.05 3.08 -7.04
C ASP A 132 14.04 2.56 -8.06
N ALA A 133 13.06 3.38 -8.33
CA ALA A 133 12.00 3.00 -9.26
C ALA A 133 12.53 2.70 -10.68
N SER A 134 13.62 3.34 -11.09
CA SER A 134 14.23 3.11 -12.40
C SER A 134 14.84 1.72 -12.54
N ALA A 135 15.51 1.20 -11.52
CA ALA A 135 16.08 -0.14 -11.52
C ALA A 135 14.98 -1.22 -11.57
N TYR A 136 13.97 -1.10 -10.73
CA TYR A 136 12.82 -2.03 -10.75
C TYR A 136 12.01 -1.97 -12.05
N ARG A 137 12.00 -0.82 -12.74
CA ARG A 137 11.42 -0.71 -14.08
C ARG A 137 12.09 -1.65 -15.08
N GLY A 138 13.39 -1.91 -14.92
CA GLY A 138 14.17 -2.84 -15.74
C GLY A 138 13.70 -4.30 -15.66
N LEU A 139 12.95 -4.66 -14.62
CA LEU A 139 12.39 -6.00 -14.43
C LEU A 139 11.05 -6.22 -15.18
N LEU A 140 10.52 -5.20 -15.82
CA LEU A 140 9.28 -5.34 -16.58
C LEU A 140 9.49 -6.10 -17.89
N ARG A 141 8.52 -6.93 -18.23
CA ARG A 141 8.40 -7.53 -19.56
C ARG A 141 8.06 -6.46 -20.61
N PRO A 142 8.29 -6.72 -21.90
CA PRO A 142 7.72 -5.89 -22.96
C PRO A 142 6.22 -5.73 -22.78
N GLY A 143 5.73 -4.46 -22.76
CA GLY A 143 4.33 -4.14 -22.46
C GLY A 143 3.96 -4.15 -20.97
N GLY A 144 4.92 -4.38 -20.08
CA GLY A 144 4.73 -4.30 -18.63
C GLY A 144 4.34 -2.89 -18.16
N ARG A 145 3.81 -2.79 -16.96
CA ARG A 145 3.19 -1.58 -16.40
C ARG A 145 3.75 -1.32 -15.01
N MET A 146 4.02 -0.05 -14.69
CA MET A 146 4.56 0.32 -13.39
C MET A 146 3.83 1.49 -12.77
N VAL A 147 3.70 1.45 -11.46
CA VAL A 147 3.24 2.56 -10.63
C VAL A 147 4.19 2.77 -9.46
N ALA A 148 4.48 4.03 -9.15
CA ALA A 148 5.17 4.44 -7.94
C ALA A 148 4.21 5.24 -7.05
N ILE A 149 4.23 4.94 -5.76
CA ILE A 149 3.32 5.53 -4.76
C ILE A 149 4.07 6.55 -3.90
N ALA A 150 5.33 6.26 -3.59
CA ALA A 150 6.12 7.12 -2.72
C ALA A 150 6.57 8.40 -3.43
N PRO A 151 6.58 9.56 -2.74
CA PRO A 151 7.01 10.83 -3.31
C PRO A 151 8.46 10.84 -3.82
N GLY A 152 9.34 9.99 -3.27
CA GLY A 152 10.74 9.86 -3.68
C GLY A 152 10.93 9.47 -5.15
N ALA A 153 9.96 8.83 -5.77
CA ALA A 153 10.01 8.42 -7.18
C ALA A 153 9.75 9.55 -8.20
N PHE A 154 9.59 10.80 -7.79
CA PHE A 154 9.25 11.91 -8.69
C PHE A 154 10.22 12.07 -9.86
N TRP A 155 11.52 12.02 -9.62
CA TRP A 155 12.53 12.13 -10.67
C TRP A 155 12.57 10.92 -11.60
N ASP A 156 12.31 9.71 -11.07
CA ASP A 156 12.23 8.49 -11.88
C ASP A 156 10.99 8.51 -12.79
N ILE A 157 9.88 9.03 -12.30
CA ILE A 157 8.66 9.23 -13.10
C ILE A 157 8.98 10.18 -14.27
N LEU A 158 9.61 11.31 -13.99
CA LEU A 158 9.95 12.30 -15.04
C LEU A 158 10.92 11.71 -16.06
N LYS A 159 11.97 11.02 -15.62
CA LYS A 159 12.92 10.31 -16.51
C LYS A 159 12.21 9.25 -17.35
N SER A 160 11.23 8.53 -16.79
CA SER A 160 10.53 7.48 -17.51
C SER A 160 9.72 7.97 -18.70
N VAL A 161 9.26 9.24 -18.67
CA VAL A 161 8.55 9.86 -19.79
C VAL A 161 9.51 10.17 -20.95
N LEU A 162 10.77 10.46 -20.63
CA LEU A 162 11.78 10.87 -21.61
C LEU A 162 12.64 9.70 -22.12
N SER A 163 12.49 8.51 -21.55
CA SER A 163 13.30 7.34 -21.88
C SER A 163 12.46 6.20 -22.50
N PRO A 164 13.04 5.37 -23.38
CA PRO A 164 12.34 4.22 -23.93
C PRO A 164 11.84 3.27 -22.85
N GLY A 165 10.67 2.68 -23.07
CA GLY A 165 10.07 1.68 -22.17
C GLY A 165 8.81 2.14 -21.44
N PRO A 166 8.31 1.35 -20.47
CA PRO A 166 7.08 1.65 -19.74
C PRO A 166 7.17 2.95 -18.94
N VAL A 167 6.17 3.81 -19.05
CA VAL A 167 6.07 5.03 -18.21
C VAL A 167 5.68 4.64 -16.79
N ILE A 168 6.40 5.17 -15.81
CA ILE A 168 6.05 5.02 -14.40
C ILE A 168 4.86 5.95 -14.11
N ARG A 169 3.76 5.40 -13.65
CA ARG A 169 2.56 6.17 -13.27
C ARG A 169 2.62 6.55 -11.80
N MET A 170 1.95 7.62 -11.42
CA MET A 170 1.76 8.01 -10.03
C MET A 170 0.31 7.77 -9.62
N VAL A 171 0.11 7.33 -8.36
CA VAL A 171 -1.22 7.19 -7.77
C VAL A 171 -1.56 8.45 -7.00
N SER A 172 -2.75 8.99 -7.26
CA SER A 172 -3.36 10.02 -6.43
C SER A 172 -4.47 9.38 -5.61
N GLY A 173 -4.18 9.08 -4.34
CA GLY A 173 -5.16 8.46 -3.44
C GLY A 173 -6.39 9.35 -3.22
N LYS A 174 -7.54 8.93 -3.74
CA LYS A 174 -8.83 9.59 -3.53
C LYS A 174 -9.68 8.76 -2.59
N SER A 175 -10.40 9.42 -1.69
CA SER A 175 -11.40 8.73 -0.88
C SER A 175 -12.58 8.32 -1.78
N SER A 176 -12.98 7.06 -1.71
CA SER A 176 -14.05 6.46 -2.50
C SER A 176 -14.86 5.52 -1.62
N ALA A 177 -16.15 5.82 -1.46
CA ALA A 177 -17.07 4.98 -0.70
C ALA A 177 -17.23 3.59 -1.34
N GLU A 178 -17.20 3.51 -2.68
CA GLU A 178 -17.29 2.25 -3.42
C GLU A 178 -16.07 1.34 -3.13
N ASP A 179 -14.84 1.90 -3.23
CA ASP A 179 -13.62 1.16 -2.95
C ASP A 179 -13.57 0.72 -1.48
N LEU A 180 -14.02 1.58 -0.55
CA LEU A 180 -14.12 1.22 0.86
C LEU A 180 -15.13 0.09 1.11
N ALA A 181 -16.29 0.11 0.46
CA ALA A 181 -17.28 -0.96 0.57
C ALA A 181 -16.72 -2.29 0.02
N TRP A 182 -16.00 -2.24 -1.10
CA TRP A 182 -15.32 -3.42 -1.66
C TRP A 182 -14.29 -3.98 -0.67
N LEU A 183 -13.44 -3.12 -0.10
CA LEU A 183 -12.45 -3.51 0.91
C LEU A 183 -13.12 -4.13 2.14
N ALA A 184 -14.22 -3.55 2.63
CA ALA A 184 -14.98 -4.09 3.76
C ALA A 184 -15.51 -5.50 3.46
N THR A 185 -16.02 -5.72 2.24
CA THR A 185 -16.46 -7.04 1.81
C THR A 185 -15.31 -8.04 1.85
N LYS A 186 -14.11 -7.66 1.34
CA LYS A 186 -12.95 -8.55 1.33
C LYS A 186 -12.43 -8.87 2.74
N VAL A 187 -12.53 -7.93 3.67
CA VAL A 187 -12.23 -8.19 5.09
C VAL A 187 -13.26 -9.14 5.69
N ASN A 188 -14.55 -8.92 5.44
CA ASN A 188 -15.62 -9.73 6.01
C ASN A 188 -15.57 -11.21 5.59
N ILE A 189 -15.10 -11.50 4.38
CA ILE A 189 -14.91 -12.88 3.89
C ILE A 189 -13.50 -13.44 4.15
N GLY A 190 -12.64 -12.68 4.87
CA GLY A 190 -11.31 -13.12 5.29
C GLY A 190 -10.22 -13.10 4.21
N GLU A 191 -10.52 -12.58 3.02
CA GLU A 191 -9.53 -12.47 1.92
C GLU A 191 -8.54 -11.33 2.13
N LEU A 192 -8.92 -10.28 2.87
CA LEU A 192 -8.07 -9.13 3.20
C LEU A 192 -7.96 -8.97 4.71
N LYS A 193 -6.75 -8.90 5.22
CA LYS A 193 -6.46 -8.75 6.66
C LYS A 193 -5.82 -7.40 6.93
N PRO A 194 -6.39 -6.58 7.84
CA PRO A 194 -5.72 -5.37 8.31
C PRO A 194 -4.39 -5.71 8.99
N LEU A 195 -3.35 -4.93 8.73
CA LEU A 195 -2.06 -5.09 9.38
C LEU A 195 -1.85 -3.98 10.39
N LEU A 196 -2.19 -4.29 11.64
CA LEU A 196 -2.04 -3.40 12.78
C LEU A 196 -0.71 -3.70 13.48
N ALA A 197 0.16 -2.67 13.61
CA ALA A 197 1.43 -2.78 14.32
C ALA A 197 1.29 -2.41 15.81
N ALA A 198 0.60 -1.29 16.10
CA ALA A 198 0.40 -0.81 17.45
C ALA A 198 -0.83 0.12 17.56
N THR A 199 -1.34 0.27 18.77
CA THR A 199 -2.39 1.23 19.10
C THR A 199 -1.89 2.21 20.16
N TYR A 200 -2.33 3.46 20.06
CA TYR A 200 -1.98 4.54 20.99
C TYR A 200 -3.25 5.30 21.38
N PRO A 201 -3.42 5.69 22.64
CA PRO A 201 -4.47 6.62 23.01
C PRO A 201 -4.17 8.03 22.43
N LEU A 202 -5.19 8.86 22.28
CA LEU A 202 -5.09 10.16 21.61
C LEU A 202 -4.09 11.11 22.31
N ASP A 203 -3.99 11.07 23.61
CA ASP A 203 -3.05 11.85 24.40
C ASP A 203 -1.57 11.45 24.18
N ARG A 204 -1.31 10.26 23.62
CA ARG A 204 0.01 9.75 23.25
C ARG A 204 0.31 9.82 21.74
N ILE A 205 -0.41 10.64 21.00
CA ILE A 205 -0.24 10.78 19.53
C ILE A 205 1.21 11.17 19.14
N ALA A 206 1.89 11.96 19.96
CA ALA A 206 3.30 12.31 19.70
C ALA A 206 4.23 11.10 19.75
N GLU A 207 3.93 10.11 20.58
CA GLU A 207 4.67 8.85 20.64
C GLU A 207 4.39 7.99 19.39
N ALA A 208 3.12 7.90 18.97
CA ALA A 208 2.76 7.22 17.74
C ALA A 208 3.49 7.79 16.50
N HIS A 209 3.69 9.12 16.44
CA HIS A 209 4.46 9.76 15.38
C HIS A 209 5.95 9.41 15.46
N ARG A 210 6.57 9.51 16.62
CA ARG A 210 7.99 9.12 16.81
C ARG A 210 8.25 7.67 16.44
N ASP A 211 7.33 6.78 16.82
CA ASP A 211 7.44 5.37 16.48
C ASP A 211 7.25 5.13 14.97
N ALA A 212 6.41 5.94 14.31
CA ALA A 212 6.25 5.89 12.87
C ALA A 212 7.50 6.37 12.12
N GLU A 213 8.17 7.41 12.60
CA GLU A 213 9.40 7.96 12.03
C GLU A 213 10.58 6.98 12.11
N ASN A 214 10.65 6.20 13.19
CA ASN A 214 11.70 5.20 13.39
C ASN A 214 11.59 3.98 12.45
N LEU A 215 10.55 3.90 11.61
CA LEU A 215 10.29 2.84 10.61
C LEU A 215 10.45 1.41 11.16
N SER A 216 10.39 1.24 12.49
CA SER A 216 10.84 0.02 13.18
C SER A 216 9.85 -1.13 13.15
N ALA A 217 8.60 -0.90 12.79
CA ALA A 217 7.57 -1.94 12.81
C ALA A 217 6.80 -2.01 11.49
N ALA A 218 6.58 -3.23 11.02
CA ALA A 218 5.70 -3.52 9.91
C ALA A 218 4.24 -3.27 10.31
N GLY A 219 3.44 -2.69 9.40
CA GLY A 219 2.03 -2.44 9.65
C GLY A 219 1.70 -0.98 9.98
N LYS A 220 0.45 -0.76 10.35
CA LYS A 220 -0.11 0.56 10.66
C LYS A 220 -0.20 0.80 12.15
N ARG A 221 0.02 2.04 12.55
CA ARG A 221 -0.25 2.54 13.90
C ARG A 221 -1.60 3.21 13.92
N VAL A 222 -2.39 2.89 14.92
CA VAL A 222 -3.75 3.42 15.08
C VAL A 222 -3.83 4.20 16.38
N VAL A 223 -4.31 5.44 16.28
CA VAL A 223 -4.59 6.29 17.44
C VAL A 223 -6.07 6.18 17.77
N LEU A 224 -6.36 5.88 19.04
CA LEU A 224 -7.71 5.69 19.57
C LEU A 224 -8.19 6.99 20.19
N ALA A 225 -9.25 7.58 19.63
CA ALA A 225 -9.99 8.66 20.29
C ALA A 225 -10.98 8.02 21.26
N GLN A 226 -10.78 8.28 22.56
CA GLN A 226 -11.74 7.91 23.59
C GLN A 226 -12.81 8.96 23.75
#